data_2b55f89c619bf521f9ebfbe9f05cdfd4
#
_entry.id   2b55f89c619bf521f9ebfbe9f05cdfd4
#
_cell.length_a   1.000
_cell.length_b   1.000
_cell.length_c   1.000
_cell.angle_alpha   90.00
_cell.angle_beta   90.00
_cell.angle_gamma   90.00
#
_symmetry.space_group_name_H-M   'P 1'
#
loop_
_entity.id
_entity.type
_entity.pdbx_description
1 polymer ?
#
loop_
_entity_poly.entity_id
_entity_poly.type
_entity_poly.pdbx_seq_one_letter_code
_entity_poly.pdbx_strand_id
1 'polypeptide(L)'
;MAEAFYQNVPLVIISADRPAAWIGQMDGQTVPQPGVFQTLVKKSVNLPEIHTEEDEWYCNRLVNEALLETNHHGKGPVHINIPISEPLFQFTVDSLPEVRVITRYQGLNVYDRDYNDLVDRMNKYQKRMIIIGQMNLIYLFEKRYIK
;
A
#
# COMPACT_ATOMS: atom_id res chain seq x y z
N MET A 1 7.37 -11.64 14.48
CA MET A 1 7.97 -10.62 13.61
C MET A 1 9.37 -11.02 13.14
N ALA A 2 10.35 -11.15 14.00
CA ALA A 2 11.74 -11.47 13.61
C ALA A 2 11.82 -12.73 12.72
N GLU A 3 11.11 -13.79 13.08
CA GLU A 3 11.04 -15.02 12.30
C GLU A 3 10.51 -14.77 10.87
N ALA A 4 9.42 -14.01 10.74
CA ALA A 4 8.87 -13.68 9.42
C ALA A 4 9.85 -12.87 8.56
N PHE A 5 10.64 -12.00 9.18
CA PHE A 5 11.69 -11.23 8.52
C PHE A 5 12.80 -12.16 8.00
N TYR A 6 13.35 -13.04 8.87
CA TYR A 6 14.43 -13.96 8.49
C TYR A 6 13.99 -15.01 7.47
N GLN A 7 12.74 -15.47 7.54
CA GLN A 7 12.19 -16.46 6.62
C GLN A 7 11.59 -15.83 5.35
N ASN A 8 11.67 -14.51 5.18
CA ASN A 8 11.09 -13.79 4.05
C ASN A 8 9.59 -14.10 3.86
N VAL A 9 8.83 -14.15 4.97
CA VAL A 9 7.39 -14.41 4.92
C VAL A 9 6.64 -13.09 4.67
N PRO A 10 5.74 -13.03 3.67
CA PRO A 10 4.90 -11.87 3.42
C PRO A 10 3.80 -11.78 4.48
N LEU A 11 4.14 -11.22 5.64
CA LEU A 11 3.25 -11.07 6.79
C LEU A 11 2.75 -9.63 6.87
N VAL A 12 1.44 -9.45 7.03
CA VAL A 12 0.84 -8.15 7.36
C VAL A 12 0.54 -8.11 8.85
N ILE A 13 1.13 -7.13 9.54
CA ILE A 13 0.87 -6.88 10.95
C ILE A 13 -0.01 -5.65 11.03
N ILE A 14 -1.12 -5.78 11.74
CA ILE A 14 -2.04 -4.69 12.01
C ILE A 14 -2.04 -4.44 13.51
N SER A 15 -1.77 -3.19 13.92
CA SER A 15 -1.87 -2.76 15.31
C SER A 15 -2.91 -1.66 15.45
N ALA A 16 -3.79 -1.79 16.45
CA ALA A 16 -4.67 -0.72 16.86
C ALA A 16 -3.91 0.26 17.76
N ASP A 17 -4.14 1.54 17.60
CA ASP A 17 -3.48 2.60 18.35
C ASP A 17 -4.51 3.63 18.82
N ARG A 18 -4.11 4.46 19.80
CA ARG A 18 -4.87 5.64 20.19
C ARG A 18 -4.69 6.76 19.17
N PRO A 19 -5.66 7.68 19.06
CA PRO A 19 -5.49 8.90 18.29
C PRO A 19 -4.21 9.65 18.65
N ALA A 20 -3.57 10.28 17.68
CA ALA A 20 -2.27 10.93 17.85
C ALA A 20 -2.22 11.96 19.01
N ALA A 21 -3.36 12.63 19.29
CA ALA A 21 -3.47 13.60 20.36
C ALA A 21 -3.32 13.00 21.78
N TRP A 22 -3.53 11.69 21.92
CA TRP A 22 -3.44 10.98 23.20
C TRP A 22 -2.05 10.38 23.45
N ILE A 23 -1.23 10.26 22.42
CA ILE A 23 0.11 9.67 22.52
C ILE A 23 1.03 10.62 23.30
N GLY A 24 1.78 10.06 24.26
CA GLY A 24 2.70 10.83 25.11
C GLY A 24 2.04 11.52 26.31
N GLN A 25 0.76 11.30 26.56
CA GLN A 25 0.00 11.89 27.66
C GLN A 25 -0.08 10.98 28.90
N MET A 26 0.69 9.90 28.96
CA MET A 26 0.62 8.90 30.03
C MET A 26 -0.75 8.21 30.12
N ASP A 27 -1.53 8.23 29.04
CA ASP A 27 -2.81 7.51 28.97
C ASP A 27 -2.59 5.99 28.95
N GLY A 28 -3.58 5.24 29.45
CA GLY A 28 -3.53 3.80 29.50
C GLY A 28 -3.40 3.18 28.11
N GLN A 29 -2.55 2.15 27.98
CA GLN A 29 -2.33 1.41 26.74
C GLN A 29 -1.70 2.23 25.60
N THR A 30 -1.07 3.34 25.87
CA THR A 30 -0.33 4.13 24.88
C THR A 30 1.14 3.76 24.87
N VAL A 31 1.60 3.19 23.78
CA VAL A 31 3.02 2.95 23.49
C VAL A 31 3.35 3.55 22.12
N PRO A 32 4.59 3.96 21.85
CA PRO A 32 4.99 4.45 20.53
C PRO A 32 4.93 3.32 19.49
N GLN A 33 3.77 3.12 18.86
CA GLN A 33 3.56 2.05 17.90
C GLN A 33 4.04 2.38 16.46
N PRO A 34 3.89 3.64 15.98
CA PRO A 34 4.39 3.99 14.66
C PRO A 34 5.88 3.70 14.53
N GLY A 35 6.24 2.85 13.57
CA GLY A 35 7.63 2.50 13.31
C GLY A 35 8.30 1.57 14.34
N VAL A 36 7.58 1.00 15.29
CA VAL A 36 8.14 0.10 16.32
C VAL A 36 8.91 -1.09 15.75
N PHE A 37 8.60 -1.51 14.53
CA PHE A 37 9.25 -2.62 13.84
C PHE A 37 10.24 -2.20 12.75
N GLN A 38 10.72 -0.96 12.72
CA GLN A 38 11.45 -0.31 11.61
C GLN A 38 12.44 -1.21 10.88
N THR A 39 13.28 -1.93 11.60
CA THR A 39 14.34 -2.77 10.99
C THR A 39 13.87 -4.17 10.61
N LEU A 40 12.69 -4.56 11.04
CA LEU A 40 12.13 -5.90 10.84
C LEU A 40 10.94 -5.92 9.88
N VAL A 41 10.62 -4.80 9.25
CA VAL A 41 9.55 -4.70 8.25
C VAL A 41 10.04 -3.98 7.01
N LYS A 42 9.51 -4.35 5.87
CA LYS A 42 9.82 -3.70 4.58
C LYS A 42 9.15 -2.33 4.47
N LYS A 43 7.97 -2.20 5.06
CA LYS A 43 7.21 -0.95 5.10
C LYS A 43 6.42 -0.89 6.40
N SER A 44 6.43 0.27 7.06
CA SER A 44 5.51 0.60 8.15
C SER A 44 4.71 1.83 7.74
N VAL A 45 3.41 1.77 7.89
CA VAL A 45 2.50 2.89 7.65
C VAL A 45 1.66 3.18 8.88
N ASN A 46 1.40 4.46 9.11
CA ASN A 46 0.47 4.93 10.13
C ASN A 46 -0.73 5.54 9.41
N LEU A 47 -1.91 4.95 9.58
CA LEU A 47 -3.11 5.43 8.91
C LEU A 47 -3.62 6.71 9.57
N PRO A 48 -4.25 7.62 8.83
CA PRO A 48 -5.01 8.71 9.41
C PRO A 48 -6.31 8.18 10.03
N GLU A 49 -6.87 8.91 10.99
CA GLU A 49 -8.29 8.81 11.31
C GLU A 49 -9.08 9.41 10.15
N ILE A 50 -10.14 8.72 9.72
CA ILE A 50 -10.91 9.11 8.53
C ILE A 50 -12.02 10.07 8.95
N HIS A 51 -11.88 11.34 8.59
CA HIS A 51 -12.87 12.40 8.80
C HIS A 51 -13.35 13.03 7.50
N THR A 52 -12.57 12.88 6.43
CA THR A 52 -12.83 13.48 5.11
C THR A 52 -12.59 12.45 4.00
N GLU A 53 -13.09 12.75 2.80
CA GLU A 53 -12.79 11.95 1.59
C GLU A 53 -11.29 11.90 1.27
N GLU A 54 -10.55 12.97 1.60
CA GLU A 54 -9.09 13.01 1.42
C GLU A 54 -8.39 12.03 2.37
N ASP A 55 -8.86 11.92 3.63
CA ASP A 55 -8.33 10.94 4.58
C ASP A 55 -8.61 9.51 4.12
N GLU A 56 -9.81 9.25 3.59
CA GLU A 56 -10.17 7.95 3.04
C GLU A 56 -9.26 7.58 1.86
N TRP A 57 -9.07 8.51 0.91
CA TRP A 57 -8.17 8.33 -0.22
C TRP A 57 -6.74 8.07 0.25
N TYR A 58 -6.25 8.83 1.25
CA TYR A 58 -4.91 8.68 1.78
C TYR A 58 -4.73 7.36 2.53
N CYS A 59 -5.72 6.97 3.34
CA CYS A 59 -5.75 5.68 4.00
C CYS A 59 -5.64 4.53 2.99
N ASN A 60 -6.48 4.55 1.95
CA ASN A 60 -6.46 3.57 0.88
C ASN A 60 -5.09 3.50 0.19
N ARG A 61 -4.46 4.64 -0.10
CA ARG A 61 -3.12 4.71 -0.68
C ARG A 61 -2.08 4.04 0.22
N LEU A 62 -2.06 4.38 1.51
CA LEU A 62 -1.08 3.84 2.47
C LEU A 62 -1.21 2.32 2.63
N VAL A 63 -2.45 1.81 2.70
CA VAL A 63 -2.70 0.36 2.76
C VAL A 63 -2.16 -0.34 1.51
N ASN A 64 -2.45 0.20 0.33
CA ASN A 64 -1.92 -0.35 -0.92
C ASN A 64 -0.39 -0.31 -0.97
N GLU A 65 0.24 0.78 -0.53
CA GLU A 65 1.71 0.89 -0.44
C GLU A 65 2.29 -0.21 0.46
N ALA A 66 1.70 -0.45 1.63
CA ALA A 66 2.16 -1.49 2.53
C ALA A 66 2.00 -2.89 1.91
N LEU A 67 0.83 -3.19 1.36
CA LEU A 67 0.55 -4.50 0.77
C LEU A 67 1.44 -4.80 -0.44
N LEU A 68 1.70 -3.81 -1.30
CA LEU A 68 2.60 -3.96 -2.45
C LEU A 68 4.03 -4.27 -2.03
N GLU A 69 4.50 -3.75 -0.89
CA GLU A 69 5.85 -4.01 -0.40
C GLU A 69 6.03 -5.43 0.16
N THR A 70 4.96 -6.15 0.50
CA THR A 70 5.09 -7.55 0.98
C THR A 70 5.84 -8.45 0.01
N ASN A 71 5.76 -8.17 -1.29
CA ASN A 71 6.36 -9.00 -2.36
C ASN A 71 7.32 -8.22 -3.29
N HIS A 72 7.56 -6.93 -3.06
CA HIS A 72 8.42 -6.10 -3.89
C HIS A 72 9.91 -6.34 -3.54
N HIS A 73 10.76 -6.63 -4.52
CA HIS A 73 12.20 -6.94 -4.30
C HIS A 73 12.45 -7.99 -3.20
N GLY A 74 11.73 -9.10 -3.28
CA GLY A 74 11.71 -10.16 -2.28
C GLY A 74 10.49 -10.08 -1.36
N LYS A 75 10.19 -11.17 -0.70
CA LYS A 75 9.08 -11.25 0.25
C LYS A 75 9.50 -10.73 1.62
N GLY A 76 8.55 -10.26 2.42
CA GLY A 76 8.82 -9.87 3.80
C GLY A 76 7.63 -9.19 4.48
N PRO A 77 7.72 -9.00 5.80
CA PRO A 77 6.63 -8.44 6.60
C PRO A 77 6.46 -6.94 6.40
N VAL A 78 5.24 -6.47 6.62
CA VAL A 78 4.87 -5.06 6.66
C VAL A 78 4.00 -4.77 7.90
N HIS A 79 3.96 -3.51 8.31
CA HIS A 79 3.20 -3.06 9.47
C HIS A 79 2.23 -1.94 9.09
N ILE A 80 0.99 -2.07 9.54
CA ILE A 80 -0.07 -1.06 9.39
C ILE A 80 -0.54 -0.70 10.80
N ASN A 81 -0.28 0.52 11.24
CA ASN A 81 -0.77 1.07 12.49
C ASN A 81 -2.08 1.83 12.24
N ILE A 82 -3.12 1.53 13.02
CA ILE A 82 -4.47 2.08 12.84
C ILE A 82 -4.87 2.84 14.10
N PRO A 83 -4.81 4.19 14.10
CA PRO A 83 -5.41 4.99 15.15
C PRO A 83 -6.93 4.82 15.14
N ILE A 84 -7.53 4.58 16.29
CA ILE A 84 -8.97 4.36 16.44
C ILE A 84 -9.51 5.22 17.58
N SER A 85 -10.47 6.08 17.25
CA SER A 85 -11.22 6.85 18.25
C SER A 85 -12.33 6.05 18.92
N GLU A 86 -12.72 6.40 20.10
CA GLU A 86 -13.90 5.84 20.75
C GLU A 86 -15.19 6.43 20.14
N PRO A 87 -16.29 5.68 20.14
CA PRO A 87 -16.50 4.35 20.72
C PRO A 87 -16.05 3.20 19.80
N LEU A 88 -15.31 2.24 20.36
CA LEU A 88 -14.67 1.15 19.58
C LEU A 88 -15.66 0.11 18.99
N PHE A 89 -16.89 0.05 19.51
CA PHE A 89 -17.85 -1.02 19.17
C PHE A 89 -19.09 -0.54 18.40
N GLN A 90 -19.07 0.69 17.91
CA GLN A 90 -20.14 1.22 17.07
C GLN A 90 -19.71 1.19 15.61
N PHE A 91 -20.36 0.32 14.84
CA PHE A 91 -20.18 0.29 13.39
C PHE A 91 -21.15 1.27 12.74
N THR A 92 -20.60 2.16 11.89
CA THR A 92 -21.38 3.22 11.24
C THR A 92 -21.77 2.88 9.80
N VAL A 93 -21.37 1.70 9.32
CA VAL A 93 -21.60 1.26 7.94
C VAL A 93 -22.25 -0.13 7.94
N ASP A 94 -23.25 -0.32 7.10
CA ASP A 94 -23.93 -1.62 6.91
C ASP A 94 -23.15 -2.58 6.01
N SER A 95 -22.31 -2.04 5.14
CA SER A 95 -21.44 -2.80 4.24
C SER A 95 -20.09 -2.13 4.10
N LEU A 96 -19.06 -2.94 3.82
CA LEU A 96 -17.72 -2.39 3.56
C LEU A 96 -17.73 -1.59 2.25
N PRO A 97 -17.07 -0.42 2.20
CA PRO A 97 -16.97 0.37 0.98
C PRO A 97 -16.14 -0.36 -0.09
N GLU A 98 -16.40 -0.03 -1.35
CA GLU A 98 -15.52 -0.44 -2.44
C GLU A 98 -14.17 0.27 -2.31
N VAL A 99 -13.09 -0.49 -2.33
CA VAL A 99 -11.74 0.03 -2.20
C VAL A 99 -11.00 0.05 -3.54
N ARG A 100 -10.19 1.06 -3.73
CA ARG A 100 -9.29 1.13 -4.88
C ARG A 100 -8.11 0.19 -4.69
N VAL A 101 -7.90 -0.73 -5.61
CA VAL A 101 -6.75 -1.63 -5.64
C VAL A 101 -5.69 -1.06 -6.58
N ILE A 102 -4.48 -0.83 -6.07
CA ILE A 102 -3.32 -0.41 -6.85
C ILE A 102 -2.50 -1.66 -7.20
N THR A 103 -2.22 -1.84 -8.48
CA THR A 103 -1.42 -2.95 -8.98
C THR A 103 -0.06 -2.44 -9.45
N ARG A 104 1.02 -3.09 -9.01
CA ARG A 104 2.37 -2.83 -9.51
C ARG A 104 2.74 -3.89 -10.53
N TYR A 105 3.05 -3.46 -11.73
CA TYR A 105 3.62 -4.32 -12.76
C TYR A 105 5.15 -4.31 -12.61
N GLN A 106 5.72 -5.44 -12.20
CA GLN A 106 7.18 -5.59 -12.07
C GLN A 106 7.70 -6.26 -13.35
N GLY A 107 8.51 -5.55 -14.12
CA GLY A 107 9.11 -6.08 -15.35
C GLY A 107 10.63 -6.03 -15.32
N LEU A 108 11.29 -7.17 -15.32
CA LEU A 108 12.70 -7.28 -15.70
C LEU A 108 12.88 -8.02 -17.04
N ASN A 109 11.90 -8.82 -17.47
CA ASN A 109 11.92 -9.48 -18.78
C ASN A 109 10.62 -9.21 -19.51
N VAL A 110 10.69 -8.39 -20.56
CA VAL A 110 9.56 -8.06 -21.45
C VAL A 110 9.01 -9.31 -22.16
N TYR A 111 9.80 -10.39 -22.23
CA TYR A 111 9.46 -11.60 -22.96
C TYR A 111 8.70 -12.66 -22.15
N ASP A 112 8.73 -12.58 -20.81
CA ASP A 112 8.17 -13.62 -19.93
C ASP A 112 6.83 -13.25 -19.27
N ARG A 113 6.25 -12.10 -19.62
CA ARG A 113 5.00 -11.65 -18.98
C ARG A 113 3.89 -11.46 -19.98
N ASP A 114 2.80 -12.06 -19.64
CA ASP A 114 1.52 -11.77 -20.28
C ASP A 114 1.01 -10.40 -19.81
N TYR A 115 1.17 -9.38 -20.67
CA TYR A 115 0.64 -8.04 -20.44
C TYR A 115 -0.81 -7.89 -20.92
N ASN A 116 -1.49 -8.99 -21.26
CA ASN A 116 -2.85 -8.95 -21.79
C ASN A 116 -3.80 -8.28 -20.80
N ASP A 117 -3.70 -8.59 -19.51
CA ASP A 117 -4.50 -7.92 -18.48
C ASP A 117 -4.30 -6.39 -18.47
N LEU A 118 -3.05 -5.92 -18.59
CA LEU A 118 -2.77 -4.49 -18.68
C LEU A 118 -3.37 -3.87 -19.96
N VAL A 119 -3.20 -4.54 -21.10
CA VAL A 119 -3.76 -4.10 -22.38
C VAL A 119 -5.28 -4.08 -22.32
N ASP A 120 -5.90 -5.12 -21.78
CA ASP A 120 -7.35 -5.21 -21.63
C ASP A 120 -7.91 -4.12 -20.71
N ARG A 121 -7.22 -3.83 -19.61
CA ARG A 121 -7.59 -2.71 -18.74
C ARG A 121 -7.44 -1.37 -19.46
N MET A 122 -6.36 -1.14 -20.20
CA MET A 122 -6.17 0.08 -20.99
C MET A 122 -7.25 0.23 -22.05
N ASN A 123 -7.67 -0.87 -22.69
CA ASN A 123 -8.67 -0.85 -23.75
C ASN A 123 -10.09 -0.51 -23.28
N LYS A 124 -10.38 -0.62 -21.99
CA LYS A 124 -11.66 -0.19 -21.42
C LYS A 124 -11.88 1.33 -21.42
N TYR A 125 -10.82 2.12 -21.61
CA TYR A 125 -10.89 3.58 -21.57
C TYR A 125 -10.72 4.19 -22.94
N GLN A 126 -11.60 5.15 -23.27
CA GLN A 126 -11.54 5.88 -24.54
C GLN A 126 -10.38 6.90 -24.57
N LYS A 127 -10.08 7.51 -23.43
CA LYS A 127 -8.97 8.47 -23.28
C LYS A 127 -7.89 7.84 -22.41
N ARG A 128 -6.67 7.78 -22.94
CA ARG A 128 -5.52 7.16 -22.29
C ARG A 128 -4.39 8.17 -22.23
N MET A 129 -3.67 8.18 -21.13
CA MET A 129 -2.47 8.97 -20.95
C MET A 129 -1.37 8.08 -20.40
N ILE A 130 -0.19 8.15 -21.01
CA ILE A 130 1.02 7.48 -20.53
C ILE A 130 1.98 8.57 -20.07
N ILE A 131 2.39 8.49 -18.81
CA ILE A 131 3.40 9.38 -18.26
C ILE A 131 4.69 8.56 -18.16
N ILE A 132 5.72 9.01 -18.86
CA ILE A 132 7.04 8.39 -18.88
C ILE A 132 7.98 9.31 -18.10
N GLY A 133 8.59 8.77 -17.03
CA GLY A 133 9.62 9.47 -16.29
C GLY A 133 10.97 9.49 -17.00
N GLN A 134 11.99 10.01 -16.34
CA GLN A 134 13.35 10.00 -16.86
C GLN A 134 13.85 8.55 -16.97
N MET A 135 14.22 8.12 -18.16
CA MET A 135 14.75 6.80 -18.45
C MET A 135 15.88 6.90 -19.48
N ASN A 136 16.82 5.96 -19.42
CA ASN A 136 17.81 5.83 -20.48
C ASN A 136 17.10 5.44 -21.78
N LEU A 137 17.55 5.98 -22.91
CA LEU A 137 17.00 5.65 -24.23
C LEU A 137 17.05 4.13 -24.44
N ILE A 138 15.89 3.51 -24.36
CA ILE A 138 15.76 2.10 -24.72
C ILE A 138 15.33 2.11 -26.18
N TYR A 139 16.22 1.65 -27.06
CA TYR A 139 16.07 1.55 -28.52
C TYR A 139 14.81 0.80 -29.02
N LEU A 140 14.03 0.22 -28.10
CA LEU A 140 12.85 -0.60 -28.41
C LEU A 140 11.54 0.19 -28.60
N PHE A 141 11.51 1.48 -28.29
CA PHE A 141 10.29 2.28 -28.44
C PHE A 141 10.07 2.78 -29.88
N GLU A 142 11.11 2.80 -30.72
CA GLU A 142 11.03 3.45 -32.04
C GLU A 142 10.25 2.69 -33.11
N LYS A 143 9.93 1.41 -32.96
CA LYS A 143 9.35 0.64 -34.08
C LYS A 143 7.97 0.00 -33.88
N ARG A 144 7.36 0.05 -32.71
CA ARG A 144 6.10 -0.70 -32.48
C ARG A 144 4.88 0.11 -32.06
N TYR A 145 4.98 1.37 -31.73
CA TYR A 145 3.87 2.09 -31.09
C TYR A 145 3.53 3.45 -31.71
N ILE A 146 4.13 3.82 -32.83
CA ILE A 146 3.72 5.00 -33.61
C ILE A 146 3.07 4.49 -34.89
N LYS A 147 1.77 4.30 -34.85
CA LYS A 147 0.85 4.27 -35.98
C LYS A 147 -0.35 5.14 -35.67
#